data_6b63a39dc0803ceb8c451ca3960d5c7c
#
_entry.id   6b63a39dc0803ceb8c451ca3960d5c7c
#
_cell.length_a   1.000
_cell.length_b   1.000
_cell.length_c   1.000
_cell.angle_alpha   90.00
_cell.angle_beta   90.00
_cell.angle_gamma   90.00
#
_symmetry.space_group_name_H-M   'P 1'
#
loop_
_entity.id
_entity.type
_entity.pdbx_description
1 polymer ?
#
loop_
_entity_poly.entity_id
_entity_poly.type
_entity_poly.pdbx_seq_one_letter_code
_entity_poly.pdbx_strand_id
1 'polypeptide(L)'
;MKSFLGGIFISLGSLFNLVVAGGSPSLRSSDPGLTTFVAAFTFPIGFVLTIFTNVELVTSNMAVMMYTTLQRKTSWYDLGRNWAVSYIFNLAGCLFFAGVLSWWSNALESDAQSTYAVTQAEGRVNINWGYNFTRYMGCNWLVGLAVFMSSSCRDGFSKIVGIWIPIWAL
;
A
#
# COMPACT_ATOMS: atom_id res chain seq x y z
N MET A 1 -14.99 -9.45 4.69
CA MET A 1 -14.20 -9.19 5.91
C MET A 1 -12.70 -9.14 5.60
N LYS A 2 -12.08 -10.13 4.93
CA LYS A 2 -10.64 -10.11 4.59
C LYS A 2 -10.22 -8.87 3.81
N SER A 3 -10.94 -8.50 2.76
CA SER A 3 -10.62 -7.31 1.95
C SER A 3 -10.73 -6.00 2.73
N PHE A 4 -11.69 -5.88 3.66
CA PHE A 4 -11.80 -4.71 4.55
C PHE A 4 -10.56 -4.57 5.44
N LEU A 5 -10.11 -5.67 6.06
CA LEU A 5 -8.88 -5.70 6.85
C LEU A 5 -7.63 -5.39 6.01
N GLY A 6 -7.59 -5.84 4.75
CA GLY A 6 -6.52 -5.51 3.82
C GLY A 6 -6.39 -4.00 3.62
N GLY A 7 -7.51 -3.29 3.47
CA GLY A 7 -7.55 -1.82 3.42
C GLY A 7 -7.01 -1.16 4.70
N ILE A 8 -7.36 -1.68 5.87
CA ILE A 8 -6.85 -1.20 7.16
C ILE A 8 -5.33 -1.35 7.25
N PHE A 9 -4.80 -2.53 6.94
CA PHE A 9 -3.36 -2.79 7.07
C PHE A 9 -2.51 -1.96 6.11
N ILE A 10 -2.93 -1.80 4.87
CA ILE A 10 -2.17 -0.96 3.94
C ILE A 10 -2.22 0.53 4.36
N SER A 11 -3.35 0.97 4.92
CA SER A 11 -3.49 2.33 5.47
C SER A 11 -2.61 2.56 6.70
N LEU A 12 -2.41 1.53 7.54
CA LEU A 12 -1.48 1.59 8.66
C LEU A 12 -0.05 1.86 8.17
N GLY A 13 0.42 1.15 7.12
CA GLY A 13 1.72 1.42 6.50
C GLY A 13 1.82 2.83 5.93
N SER A 14 0.74 3.31 5.29
CA SER A 14 0.66 4.67 4.77
C SER A 14 0.70 5.73 5.87
N LEU A 15 -0.03 5.52 6.97
CA LEU A 15 0.00 6.44 8.12
C LEU A 15 1.40 6.52 8.71
N PHE A 16 2.07 5.37 8.86
CA PHE A 16 3.43 5.34 9.40
C PHE A 16 4.41 6.12 8.52
N ASN A 17 4.30 5.99 7.21
CA ASN A 17 5.06 6.81 6.25
C ASN A 17 4.77 8.31 6.44
N LEU A 18 3.51 8.72 6.54
CA LEU A 18 3.12 10.12 6.74
C LEU A 18 3.61 10.68 8.08
N VAL A 19 3.54 9.91 9.16
CA VAL A 19 4.03 10.32 10.48
C VAL A 19 5.54 10.56 10.44
N VAL A 20 6.31 9.68 9.83
CA VAL A 20 7.78 9.81 9.74
C VAL A 20 8.18 10.98 8.84
N ALA A 21 7.64 11.05 7.64
CA ALA A 21 7.97 12.13 6.69
C ALA A 21 7.45 13.49 7.15
N GLY A 22 6.21 13.55 7.65
CA GLY A 22 5.60 14.78 8.14
C GLY A 22 6.21 15.27 9.45
N GLY A 23 6.61 14.33 10.33
CA GLY A 23 7.25 14.64 11.62
C GLY A 23 8.71 15.08 11.53
N SER A 24 9.31 15.05 10.34
CA SER A 24 10.71 15.40 10.12
C SER A 24 10.89 16.62 9.19
N PRO A 25 10.34 17.81 9.50
CA PRO A 25 10.38 18.96 8.61
C PRO A 25 11.80 19.48 8.37
N SER A 26 12.67 19.45 9.37
CA SER A 26 14.07 19.88 9.26
C SER A 26 14.86 18.95 8.33
N LEU A 27 14.73 17.66 8.46
CA LEU A 27 15.38 16.70 7.57
C LEU A 27 14.85 16.82 6.13
N ARG A 28 13.54 17.04 5.98
CA ARG A 28 12.91 17.22 4.66
C ARG A 28 13.40 18.48 3.93
N SER A 29 13.74 19.53 4.66
CA SER A 29 14.29 20.76 4.07
C SER A 29 15.78 20.65 3.77
N SER A 30 16.55 19.95 4.60
CA SER A 30 18.00 19.78 4.42
C SER A 30 18.37 18.65 3.45
N ASP A 31 17.67 17.53 3.53
CA ASP A 31 17.90 16.35 2.69
C ASP A 31 16.57 15.63 2.35
N PRO A 32 15.85 16.10 1.31
CA PRO A 32 14.59 15.53 0.91
C PRO A 32 14.71 14.07 0.42
N GLY A 33 15.88 13.71 -0.15
CA GLY A 33 16.14 12.34 -0.62
C GLY A 33 16.21 11.35 0.53
N LEU A 34 16.94 11.69 1.58
CA LEU A 34 17.05 10.87 2.79
C LEU A 34 15.70 10.75 3.50
N THR A 35 14.94 11.83 3.58
CA THR A 35 13.59 11.79 4.17
C THR A 35 12.68 10.82 3.42
N THR A 36 12.67 10.88 2.10
CA THR A 36 11.88 9.96 1.26
C THR A 36 12.33 8.52 1.47
N PHE A 37 13.62 8.26 1.48
CA PHE A 37 14.19 6.94 1.68
C PHE A 37 13.79 6.33 3.04
N VAL A 38 13.90 7.09 4.12
CA VAL A 38 13.53 6.64 5.48
C VAL A 38 12.02 6.46 5.60
N ALA A 39 11.22 7.40 5.10
CA ALA A 39 9.77 7.29 5.15
C ALA A 39 9.26 6.10 4.32
N ALA A 40 9.79 5.91 3.11
CA ALA A 40 9.43 4.77 2.26
C ALA A 40 9.76 3.43 2.93
N PHE A 41 10.82 3.35 3.75
CA PHE A 41 11.19 2.15 4.50
C PHE A 41 10.10 1.68 5.47
N THR A 42 9.23 2.57 5.95
CA THR A 42 8.17 2.24 6.90
C THR A 42 6.91 1.66 6.24
N PHE A 43 6.66 1.98 4.98
CA PHE A 43 5.44 1.58 4.27
C PHE A 43 5.24 0.06 4.14
N PRO A 44 6.28 -0.77 3.89
CA PRO A 44 6.13 -2.21 3.70
C PRO A 44 5.49 -2.97 4.85
N ILE A 45 5.49 -2.42 6.07
CA ILE A 45 4.90 -3.07 7.24
C ILE A 45 3.42 -3.42 7.01
N GLY A 46 2.67 -2.52 6.37
CA GLY A 46 1.27 -2.76 6.05
C GLY A 46 1.09 -3.91 5.07
N PHE A 47 1.99 -4.04 4.10
CA PHE A 47 1.95 -5.12 3.13
C PHE A 47 2.39 -6.47 3.73
N VAL A 48 3.39 -6.47 4.61
CA VAL A 48 3.81 -7.66 5.37
C VAL A 48 2.64 -8.19 6.19
N LEU A 49 1.95 -7.32 6.93
CA LEU A 49 0.76 -7.72 7.71
C LEU A 49 -0.32 -8.32 6.82
N THR A 50 -0.57 -7.73 5.65
CA THR A 50 -1.54 -8.24 4.66
C THR A 50 -1.22 -9.67 4.23
N ILE A 51 0.03 -9.94 3.88
CA ILE A 51 0.46 -11.28 3.42
C ILE A 51 0.45 -12.30 4.56
N PHE A 52 0.98 -11.95 5.74
CA PHE A 52 1.07 -12.88 6.87
C PHE A 52 -0.28 -13.24 7.48
N THR A 53 -1.23 -12.32 7.48
CA THR A 53 -2.60 -12.57 7.97
C THR A 53 -3.52 -13.16 6.90
N ASN A 54 -3.02 -13.34 5.67
CA ASN A 54 -3.78 -13.87 4.54
C ASN A 54 -5.09 -13.10 4.30
N VAL A 55 -5.03 -11.77 4.42
CA VAL A 55 -6.11 -10.87 4.03
C VAL A 55 -5.97 -10.49 2.55
N GLU A 56 -7.05 -10.01 1.96
CA GLU A 56 -7.11 -9.73 0.53
C GLU A 56 -6.84 -8.25 0.26
N LEU A 57 -5.86 -7.99 -0.58
CA LEU A 57 -5.59 -6.67 -1.14
C LEU A 57 -5.81 -6.73 -2.65
N VAL A 58 -6.55 -5.79 -3.21
CA VAL A 58 -6.90 -5.78 -4.64
C VAL A 58 -5.66 -5.82 -5.54
N THR A 59 -4.60 -5.10 -5.17
CA THR A 59 -3.34 -5.08 -5.93
C THR A 59 -2.64 -6.44 -5.94
N SER A 60 -2.65 -7.16 -4.81
CA SER A 60 -2.17 -8.55 -4.74
C SER A 60 -3.05 -9.50 -5.56
N ASN A 61 -4.37 -9.33 -5.46
CA ASN A 61 -5.34 -10.14 -6.20
C ASN A 61 -5.25 -9.91 -7.72
N MET A 62 -4.82 -8.71 -8.17
CA MET A 62 -4.57 -8.47 -9.59
C MET A 62 -3.53 -9.43 -10.16
N ALA A 63 -2.45 -9.71 -9.45
CA ALA A 63 -1.43 -10.67 -9.89
C ALA A 63 -1.91 -12.12 -9.74
N VAL A 64 -2.40 -12.50 -8.56
CA VAL A 64 -2.75 -13.89 -8.23
C VAL A 64 -3.94 -14.39 -9.05
N MET A 65 -5.03 -13.60 -9.11
CA MET A 65 -6.24 -14.00 -9.84
C MET A 65 -6.01 -14.02 -11.34
N MET A 66 -5.22 -13.08 -11.89
CA MET A 66 -4.86 -13.11 -13.31
C MET A 66 -4.07 -14.39 -13.66
N TYR A 67 -3.06 -14.72 -12.84
CA TYR A 67 -2.27 -15.93 -13.02
C TYR A 67 -3.13 -17.20 -12.99
N THR A 68 -4.04 -17.34 -12.02
CA THR A 68 -4.93 -18.51 -11.91
C THR A 68 -5.95 -18.57 -13.05
N THR A 69 -6.42 -17.42 -13.54
CA THR A 69 -7.35 -17.37 -14.69
C THR A 69 -6.65 -17.76 -15.99
N LEU A 70 -5.41 -17.30 -16.21
CA LEU A 70 -4.60 -17.71 -17.37
C LEU A 70 -4.30 -19.21 -17.35
N GLN A 71 -4.14 -19.82 -16.17
CA GLN A 71 -4.02 -21.27 -16.01
C GLN A 71 -5.36 -22.02 -16.14
N ARG A 72 -6.46 -21.35 -16.46
CA ARG A 72 -7.82 -21.90 -16.55
C ARG A 72 -8.34 -22.56 -15.27
N LYS A 73 -7.82 -22.15 -14.10
CA LYS A 73 -8.27 -22.61 -12.78
C LYS A 73 -9.44 -21.80 -12.23
N THR A 74 -9.62 -20.58 -12.73
CA THR A 74 -10.73 -19.69 -12.38
C THR A 74 -11.32 -19.07 -13.65
N SER A 75 -12.59 -18.66 -13.60
CA SER A 75 -13.24 -18.03 -14.74
C SER A 75 -12.92 -16.52 -14.82
N TRP A 76 -13.09 -15.93 -16.00
CA TRP A 76 -12.98 -14.48 -16.19
C TRP A 76 -14.03 -13.70 -15.37
N TYR A 77 -15.19 -14.31 -15.13
CA TYR A 77 -16.22 -13.76 -14.27
C TYR A 77 -15.76 -13.70 -12.80
N ASP A 78 -15.15 -14.77 -12.29
CA ASP A 78 -14.62 -14.81 -10.92
C ASP A 78 -13.50 -13.79 -10.72
N LEU A 79 -12.64 -13.60 -11.72
CA LEU A 79 -11.60 -12.57 -11.71
C LEU A 79 -12.18 -11.17 -11.58
N GLY A 80 -13.13 -10.80 -12.45
CA GLY A 80 -13.77 -9.48 -12.42
C GLY A 80 -14.53 -9.24 -11.12
N ARG A 81 -15.28 -10.24 -10.65
CA ARG A 81 -16.00 -10.19 -9.38
C ARG A 81 -15.04 -10.01 -8.18
N ASN A 82 -13.96 -10.79 -8.14
CA ASN A 82 -12.97 -10.69 -7.07
C ASN A 82 -12.35 -9.30 -7.03
N TRP A 83 -11.93 -8.74 -8.18
CA TRP A 83 -11.35 -7.41 -8.25
C TRP A 83 -12.34 -6.33 -7.78
N ALA A 84 -13.58 -6.38 -8.24
CA ALA A 84 -14.60 -5.40 -7.85
C ALA A 84 -14.89 -5.45 -6.34
N VAL A 85 -15.11 -6.64 -5.80
CA VAL A 85 -15.38 -6.84 -4.37
C VAL A 85 -14.18 -6.43 -3.53
N SER A 86 -12.97 -6.89 -3.88
CA SER A 86 -11.75 -6.52 -3.15
C SER A 86 -11.52 -5.01 -3.17
N TYR A 87 -11.72 -4.35 -4.31
CA TYR A 87 -11.55 -2.90 -4.45
C TYR A 87 -12.51 -2.14 -3.53
N ILE A 88 -13.81 -2.45 -3.57
CA ILE A 88 -14.84 -1.77 -2.77
C ILE A 88 -14.55 -1.95 -1.27
N PHE A 89 -14.25 -3.17 -0.83
CA PHE A 89 -14.01 -3.42 0.58
C PHE A 89 -12.63 -2.92 1.06
N ASN A 90 -11.59 -2.92 0.21
CA ASN A 90 -10.33 -2.26 0.55
C ASN A 90 -10.54 -0.75 0.70
N LEU A 91 -11.29 -0.12 -0.22
CA LEU A 91 -11.61 1.31 -0.13
C LEU A 91 -12.37 1.62 1.16
N ALA A 92 -13.39 0.82 1.51
CA ALA A 92 -14.13 0.98 2.76
C ALA A 92 -13.21 0.83 3.99
N GLY A 93 -12.27 -0.12 3.97
CA GLY A 93 -11.27 -0.30 5.03
C GLY A 93 -10.31 0.90 5.15
N CYS A 94 -9.85 1.43 4.02
CA CYS A 94 -9.00 2.63 3.99
C CYS A 94 -9.74 3.86 4.53
N LEU A 95 -11.00 4.07 4.14
CA LEU A 95 -11.80 5.20 4.60
C LEU A 95 -12.11 5.08 6.10
N PHE A 96 -12.42 3.89 6.58
CA PHE A 96 -12.60 3.63 8.00
C PHE A 96 -11.32 3.95 8.79
N PHE A 97 -10.18 3.46 8.32
CA PHE A 97 -8.89 3.72 8.96
C PHE A 97 -8.56 5.22 8.96
N ALA A 98 -8.69 5.88 7.83
CA ALA A 98 -8.40 7.31 7.71
C ALA A 98 -9.34 8.17 8.58
N GLY A 99 -10.64 7.91 8.57
CA GLY A 99 -11.63 8.69 9.30
C GLY A 99 -11.67 8.40 10.79
N VAL A 100 -11.60 7.13 11.18
CA VAL A 100 -11.76 6.73 12.60
C VAL A 100 -10.43 6.53 13.29
N LEU A 101 -9.53 5.75 12.71
CA LEU A 101 -8.28 5.38 13.36
C LEU A 101 -7.16 6.39 13.15
N SER A 102 -7.26 7.29 12.19
CA SER A 102 -6.25 8.32 11.96
C SER A 102 -6.76 9.71 12.35
N TRP A 103 -7.85 10.15 11.74
CA TRP A 103 -8.34 11.53 11.98
C TRP A 103 -8.99 11.69 13.36
N TRP A 104 -9.93 10.80 13.75
CA TRP A 104 -10.60 10.92 15.06
C TRP A 104 -9.64 10.71 16.24
N SER A 105 -8.65 9.79 16.09
CA SER A 105 -7.64 9.57 17.13
C SER A 105 -6.52 10.62 17.14
N ASN A 106 -6.58 11.62 16.24
CA ASN A 106 -5.54 12.65 16.08
C ASN A 106 -4.14 12.06 15.86
N ALA A 107 -4.03 10.99 15.06
CA ALA A 107 -2.77 10.30 14.83
C ALA A 107 -1.72 11.13 14.07
N LEU A 108 -2.14 12.23 13.40
CA LEU A 108 -1.29 13.25 12.82
C LEU A 108 -1.35 14.50 13.72
N GLU A 109 -0.76 14.40 14.92
CA GLU A 109 -0.89 15.36 16.01
C GLU A 109 -0.27 16.73 15.69
N SER A 110 0.82 16.78 14.93
CA SER A 110 1.49 18.03 14.62
C SER A 110 0.96 18.68 13.34
N ASP A 111 0.92 20.02 13.32
CA ASP A 111 0.56 20.79 12.12
C ASP A 111 1.44 20.43 10.91
N ALA A 112 2.71 20.12 11.15
CA ALA A 112 3.66 19.71 10.12
C ALA A 112 3.25 18.37 9.46
N GLN A 113 2.75 17.41 10.25
CA GLN A 113 2.28 16.11 9.74
C GLN A 113 0.97 16.28 8.96
N SER A 114 0.03 17.03 9.49
CA SER A 114 -1.26 17.31 8.83
C SER A 114 -1.07 18.05 7.52
N THR A 115 -0.25 19.10 7.51
CA THR A 115 0.08 19.87 6.29
C THR A 115 0.78 18.99 5.26
N TYR A 116 1.70 18.12 5.70
CA TYR A 116 2.37 17.18 4.80
C TYR A 116 1.39 16.20 4.17
N ALA A 117 0.48 15.64 4.95
CA ALA A 117 -0.53 14.70 4.45
C ALA A 117 -1.45 15.35 3.39
N VAL A 118 -1.90 16.59 3.63
CA VAL A 118 -2.69 17.36 2.66
C VAL A 118 -1.89 17.63 1.38
N THR A 119 -0.67 18.10 1.49
CA THR A 119 0.22 18.36 0.34
C THR A 119 0.44 17.10 -0.50
N GLN A 120 0.64 15.94 0.15
CA GLN A 120 0.78 14.66 -0.56
C GLN A 120 -0.52 14.26 -1.28
N ALA A 121 -1.68 14.47 -0.67
CA ALA A 121 -2.96 14.18 -1.29
C ALA A 121 -3.21 15.07 -2.52
N GLU A 122 -3.02 16.38 -2.39
CA GLU A 122 -3.16 17.35 -3.47
C GLU A 122 -2.19 17.05 -4.63
N GLY A 123 -0.93 16.74 -4.32
CA GLY A 123 0.06 16.37 -5.32
C GLY A 123 -0.30 15.12 -6.13
N ARG A 124 -1.08 14.19 -5.55
CA ARG A 124 -1.55 12.99 -6.25
C ARG A 124 -2.82 13.21 -7.06
N VAL A 125 -3.71 14.08 -6.61
CA VAL A 125 -4.96 14.39 -7.32
C VAL A 125 -4.73 15.31 -8.52
N ASN A 126 -3.81 16.26 -8.41
CA ASN A 126 -3.56 17.29 -9.42
C ASN A 126 -2.57 16.86 -10.53
N ILE A 127 -2.13 15.61 -10.55
CA ILE A 127 -1.27 15.08 -11.63
C ILE A 127 -2.10 14.72 -12.85
N ASN A 128 -1.52 14.94 -14.04
CA ASN A 128 -2.11 14.47 -15.31
C ASN A 128 -2.41 12.95 -15.24
N TRP A 129 -3.61 12.59 -15.67
CA TRP A 129 -4.10 11.19 -15.60
C TRP A 129 -3.15 10.20 -16.30
N GLY A 130 -2.59 10.53 -17.45
CA GLY A 130 -1.68 9.65 -18.19
C GLY A 130 -0.38 9.35 -17.42
N TYR A 131 0.18 10.36 -16.75
CA TYR A 131 1.36 10.17 -15.91
C TYR A 131 1.04 9.31 -14.66
N ASN A 132 -0.12 9.54 -14.04
CA ASN A 132 -0.57 8.72 -12.93
C ASN A 132 -0.74 7.26 -13.35
N PHE A 133 -1.40 7.01 -14.49
CA PHE A 133 -1.62 5.67 -15.01
C PHE A 133 -0.31 4.89 -15.19
N THR A 134 0.69 5.50 -15.84
CA THR A 134 1.99 4.84 -16.08
C THR A 134 2.77 4.61 -14.78
N ARG A 135 2.74 5.56 -13.84
CA ARG A 135 3.35 5.39 -12.52
C ARG A 135 2.72 4.22 -11.76
N TYR A 136 1.39 4.15 -11.72
CA TYR A 136 0.68 3.06 -11.03
C TYR A 136 0.87 1.70 -11.68
N MET A 137 1.10 1.63 -13.00
CA MET A 137 1.52 0.38 -13.65
C MET A 137 2.86 -0.12 -13.09
N GLY A 138 3.87 0.75 -12.98
CA GLY A 138 5.16 0.42 -12.38
C GLY A 138 5.03 -0.02 -10.92
N CYS A 139 4.26 0.72 -10.13
CA CYS A 139 3.99 0.38 -8.74
C CYS A 139 3.32 -1.00 -8.60
N ASN A 140 2.28 -1.29 -9.39
CA ASN A 140 1.62 -2.59 -9.33
C ASN A 140 2.52 -3.74 -9.79
N TRP A 141 3.49 -3.49 -10.66
CA TRP A 141 4.48 -4.50 -11.01
C TRP A 141 5.34 -4.88 -9.81
N LEU A 142 5.83 -3.89 -9.04
CA LEU A 142 6.60 -4.14 -7.81
C LEU A 142 5.76 -4.88 -6.75
N VAL A 143 4.48 -4.55 -6.63
CA VAL A 143 3.55 -5.30 -5.77
C VAL A 143 3.41 -6.75 -6.22
N GLY A 144 3.24 -7.00 -7.52
CA GLY A 144 3.20 -8.35 -8.08
C GLY A 144 4.49 -9.14 -7.80
N LEU A 145 5.65 -8.47 -7.92
CA LEU A 145 6.95 -9.06 -7.60
C LEU A 145 7.05 -9.43 -6.10
N ALA A 146 6.60 -8.55 -5.21
CA ALA A 146 6.58 -8.82 -3.77
C ALA A 146 5.72 -10.03 -3.42
N VAL A 147 4.54 -10.17 -4.05
CA VAL A 147 3.67 -11.34 -3.87
C VAL A 147 4.35 -12.60 -4.38
N PHE A 148 4.98 -12.56 -5.55
CA PHE A 148 5.70 -13.70 -6.12
C PHE A 148 6.86 -14.12 -5.23
N MET A 149 7.72 -13.19 -4.80
CA MET A 149 8.85 -13.47 -3.91
C MET A 149 8.37 -14.05 -2.58
N SER A 150 7.32 -13.48 -1.98
CA SER A 150 6.77 -13.97 -0.72
C SER A 150 6.24 -15.39 -0.81
N SER A 151 5.66 -15.77 -1.94
CA SER A 151 5.13 -17.12 -2.18
C SER A 151 6.25 -18.14 -2.44
N SER A 152 7.40 -17.68 -2.93
CA SER A 152 8.57 -18.52 -3.20
C SER A 152 9.41 -18.80 -1.94
N CYS A 153 9.27 -17.99 -0.89
CA CYS A 153 10.01 -18.15 0.36
C CYS A 153 9.37 -19.19 1.27
N ARG A 154 10.22 -19.99 1.94
CA ARG A 154 9.77 -21.07 2.84
C ARG A 154 9.73 -20.67 4.31
N ASP A 155 10.53 -19.70 4.73
CA ASP A 155 10.61 -19.22 6.11
C ASP A 155 10.07 -17.78 6.23
N GLY A 156 9.71 -17.41 7.47
CA GLY A 156 9.09 -16.12 7.74
C GLY A 156 10.02 -14.92 7.47
N PHE A 157 11.31 -15.06 7.81
CA PHE A 157 12.27 -13.97 7.64
C PHE A 157 12.52 -13.68 6.15
N SER A 158 12.83 -14.70 5.36
CA SER A 158 13.00 -14.56 3.91
C SER A 158 11.75 -13.99 3.24
N LYS A 159 10.57 -14.38 3.72
CA LYS A 159 9.29 -13.83 3.24
C LYS A 159 9.17 -12.33 3.54
N ILE A 160 9.52 -11.88 4.75
CA ILE A 160 9.52 -10.46 5.10
C ILE A 160 10.47 -9.68 4.18
N VAL A 161 11.71 -10.13 4.03
CA VAL A 161 12.71 -9.47 3.17
C VAL A 161 12.24 -9.43 1.71
N GLY A 162 11.69 -10.55 1.22
CA GLY A 162 11.15 -10.66 -0.15
C GLY A 162 9.97 -9.73 -0.44
N ILE A 163 9.20 -9.37 0.58
CA ILE A 163 8.15 -8.37 0.50
C ILE A 163 8.74 -6.96 0.63
N TRP A 164 9.62 -6.76 1.61
CA TRP A 164 10.09 -5.45 2.02
C TRP A 164 10.81 -4.70 0.91
N ILE A 165 11.74 -5.37 0.24
CA ILE A 165 12.59 -4.73 -0.78
C ILE A 165 11.77 -4.16 -1.96
N PRO A 166 10.89 -4.93 -2.65
CA PRO A 166 10.12 -4.38 -3.76
C PRO A 166 9.10 -3.32 -3.33
N ILE A 167 8.51 -3.47 -2.14
CA ILE A 167 7.52 -2.50 -1.64
C ILE A 167 8.20 -1.23 -1.15
N TRP A 168 9.42 -1.29 -0.64
CA TRP A 168 10.20 -0.12 -0.28
C TRP A 168 10.65 0.69 -1.50
N ALA A 169 10.93 0.01 -2.62
CA ALA A 169 11.30 0.65 -3.88
C ALA A 169 10.11 1.31 -4.61
N LEU A 170 8.87 1.10 -4.15
CA LEU A 170 7.63 1.63 -4.71
C LEU A 170 7.44 3.10 -4.36
#